data_3fb280e917d0c9e36821e457f8eda2a8
#
_entry.id   3fb280e917d0c9e36821e457f8eda2a8
#
_cell.length_a   1.000
_cell.length_b   1.000
_cell.length_c   1.000
_cell.angle_alpha   90.00
_cell.angle_beta   90.00
_cell.angle_gamma   90.00
#
_symmetry.space_group_name_H-M   'P 1'
#
loop_
_entity.id
_entity.type
_entity.pdbx_description
1 polymer ?
#
loop_
_entity_poly.entity_id
_entity_poly.type
_entity_poly.pdbx_seq_one_letter_code
_entity_poly.pdbx_strand_id
1 'polypeptide(L)'
;MSGNSRFIVSAQDGPHRDLEALVRRHMAHPFRKPIADYNREAFAAAMAAWATFGRKKPLILDAGCGVGWSPLNIAASYPDHFVIGVDQSIDRLSRGKPVELPANAVLIRADLVDFWRLLAENGIHLARHYNLYPNPWPKIGHLARRWQGHAVFPVWRELGGEVECRSNWRIYIEEMAQALSLLSGQSVVAEPYVTELPMTPFEKKYLASGHELWRCRVDLG
;
A
#
# COMPACT_ATOMS: atom_id res chain seq x y z
N MET A 1 -21.86 -8.96 -14.84
CA MET A 1 -20.75 -8.90 -15.82
C MET A 1 -19.77 -10.00 -15.44
N SER A 2 -19.48 -10.93 -16.36
CA SER A 2 -18.46 -11.96 -16.13
C SER A 2 -17.10 -11.26 -16.04
N GLY A 3 -16.32 -11.58 -15.01
CA GLY A 3 -14.96 -11.09 -14.87
C GLY A 3 -14.06 -11.65 -15.98
N ASN A 4 -13.08 -10.88 -16.41
CA ASN A 4 -12.11 -11.26 -17.44
C ASN A 4 -10.66 -11.15 -16.95
N SER A 5 -10.44 -11.22 -15.62
CA SER A 5 -9.10 -11.18 -15.04
C SER A 5 -8.40 -12.52 -15.21
N ARG A 6 -7.17 -12.49 -15.69
CA ARG A 6 -6.34 -13.69 -15.78
C ARG A 6 -5.75 -14.02 -14.41
N PHE A 7 -5.64 -15.31 -14.09
CA PHE A 7 -4.91 -15.76 -12.93
C PHE A 7 -3.43 -15.44 -13.06
N ILE A 8 -2.79 -15.18 -11.93
CA ILE A 8 -1.35 -14.94 -11.90
C ILE A 8 -0.63 -16.28 -12.12
N VAL A 9 0.23 -16.32 -13.12
CA VAL A 9 1.07 -17.49 -13.41
C VAL A 9 2.47 -17.22 -12.88
N SER A 10 2.98 -18.11 -12.05
CA SER A 10 4.31 -18.05 -11.45
C SER A 10 4.91 -19.45 -11.42
N ALA A 11 6.23 -19.53 -11.48
CA ALA A 11 6.98 -20.74 -11.18
C ALA A 11 7.29 -20.89 -9.66
N GLN A 12 6.82 -19.95 -8.83
CA GLN A 12 6.91 -20.02 -7.37
C GLN A 12 5.75 -20.86 -6.83
N ASP A 13 6.05 -21.75 -5.91
CA ASP A 13 5.11 -22.61 -5.17
C ASP A 13 4.92 -22.17 -3.70
N GLY A 14 5.70 -21.18 -3.24
CA GLY A 14 5.64 -20.58 -1.91
C GLY A 14 6.46 -19.30 -1.80
N PRO A 15 6.63 -18.73 -0.59
CA PRO A 15 7.47 -17.58 -0.35
C PRO A 15 8.89 -17.74 -0.89
N HIS A 16 9.45 -16.65 -1.40
CA HIS A 16 10.78 -16.68 -2.00
C HIS A 16 11.85 -17.02 -0.95
N ARG A 17 12.69 -18.02 -1.23
CA ARG A 17 13.71 -18.53 -0.30
C ARG A 17 14.67 -17.46 0.24
N ASP A 18 14.96 -16.43 -0.54
CA ASP A 18 15.88 -15.36 -0.16
C ASP A 18 15.20 -14.16 0.51
N LEU A 19 13.86 -14.21 0.73
CA LEU A 19 13.08 -13.09 1.26
C LEU A 19 13.61 -12.63 2.62
N GLU A 20 13.77 -13.55 3.56
CA GLU A 20 14.21 -13.23 4.92
C GLU A 20 15.58 -12.55 4.92
N ALA A 21 16.56 -13.14 4.21
CA ALA A 21 17.90 -12.59 4.11
C ALA A 21 17.89 -11.18 3.49
N LEU A 22 17.03 -10.98 2.48
CA LEU A 22 16.87 -9.68 1.82
C LEU A 22 16.27 -8.62 2.76
N VAL A 23 15.18 -8.96 3.46
CA VAL A 23 14.54 -8.05 4.41
C VAL A 23 15.49 -7.68 5.55
N ARG A 24 16.16 -8.65 6.18
CA ARG A 24 17.16 -8.40 7.24
C ARG A 24 18.29 -7.49 6.76
N ARG A 25 18.78 -7.69 5.53
CA ARG A 25 19.80 -6.83 4.94
C ARG A 25 19.29 -5.39 4.78
N HIS A 26 18.04 -5.19 4.34
CA HIS A 26 17.45 -3.86 4.19
C HIS A 26 17.20 -3.19 5.54
N MET A 27 16.82 -3.94 6.57
CA MET A 27 16.71 -3.42 7.95
C MET A 27 18.04 -2.93 8.51
N ALA A 28 19.14 -3.59 8.14
CA ALA A 28 20.50 -3.20 8.59
C ALA A 28 21.11 -2.03 7.79
N HIS A 29 20.57 -1.72 6.60
CA HIS A 29 21.14 -0.74 5.68
C HIS A 29 20.08 0.23 5.18
N PRO A 30 20.01 1.46 5.72
CA PRO A 30 19.03 2.45 5.29
C PRO A 30 19.11 2.76 3.80
N PHE A 31 17.96 2.86 3.18
CA PHE A 31 17.83 3.24 1.77
C PHE A 31 18.10 4.74 1.59
N ARG A 32 19.11 5.12 0.79
CA ARG A 32 19.63 6.50 0.68
C ARG A 32 19.58 7.11 -0.73
N LYS A 33 18.72 6.62 -1.61
CA LYS A 33 18.55 7.27 -2.92
C LYS A 33 18.10 8.73 -2.72
N PRO A 34 18.62 9.70 -3.47
CA PRO A 34 18.12 11.09 -3.42
C PRO A 34 16.62 11.14 -3.72
N ILE A 35 15.90 11.97 -2.97
CA ILE A 35 14.47 12.22 -3.17
C ILE A 35 14.32 13.23 -4.30
N ALA A 36 13.46 12.95 -5.28
CA ALA A 36 13.21 13.85 -6.39
C ALA A 36 12.36 15.06 -5.96
N ASP A 37 12.65 16.23 -6.52
CA ASP A 37 12.02 17.50 -6.14
C ASP A 37 10.51 17.47 -6.33
N TYR A 38 10.02 16.90 -7.44
CA TYR A 38 8.57 16.79 -7.67
C TYR A 38 7.84 15.95 -6.60
N ASN A 39 8.54 15.00 -5.93
CA ASN A 39 7.98 14.23 -4.81
C ASN A 39 7.95 15.08 -3.53
N ARG A 40 8.92 15.97 -3.34
CA ARG A 40 8.90 16.94 -2.23
C ARG A 40 7.75 17.94 -2.37
N GLU A 41 7.52 18.44 -3.58
CA GLU A 41 6.40 19.32 -3.89
C GLU A 41 5.05 18.62 -3.67
N ALA A 42 4.93 17.37 -4.15
CA ALA A 42 3.74 16.54 -3.97
C ALA A 42 3.47 16.26 -2.48
N PHE A 43 4.51 15.98 -1.72
CA PHE A 43 4.42 15.79 -0.26
C PHE A 43 3.97 17.08 0.44
N ALA A 44 4.55 18.23 0.09
CA ALA A 44 4.15 19.53 0.66
C ALA A 44 2.67 19.83 0.38
N ALA A 45 2.18 19.55 -0.83
CA ALA A 45 0.76 19.69 -1.18
C ALA A 45 -0.14 18.78 -0.34
N ALA A 46 0.25 17.53 -0.13
CA ALA A 46 -0.47 16.60 0.73
C ALA A 46 -0.56 17.08 2.18
N MET A 47 0.56 17.57 2.72
CA MET A 47 0.62 18.09 4.09
C MET A 47 -0.20 19.38 4.26
N ALA A 48 -0.25 20.23 3.25
CA ALA A 48 -1.10 21.43 3.24
C ALA A 48 -2.59 21.07 3.24
N ALA A 49 -3.00 20.07 2.45
CA ALA A 49 -4.38 19.57 2.43
C ALA A 49 -4.78 18.98 3.80
N TRP A 50 -3.91 18.17 4.39
CA TRP A 50 -4.13 17.63 5.74
C TRP A 50 -4.21 18.74 6.80
N ALA A 51 -3.35 19.74 6.72
CA ALA A 51 -3.40 20.89 7.64
C ALA A 51 -4.72 21.66 7.55
N THR A 52 -5.27 21.81 6.35
CA THR A 52 -6.56 22.48 6.08
C THR A 52 -7.72 21.68 6.68
N PHE A 53 -7.72 20.35 6.57
CA PHE A 53 -8.73 19.49 7.17
C PHE A 53 -8.63 19.44 8.70
N GLY A 54 -7.42 19.48 9.23
CA GLY A 54 -7.13 19.44 10.67
C GLY A 54 -5.92 18.57 10.98
N ARG A 55 -4.75 19.17 11.13
CA ARG A 55 -3.46 18.47 11.30
C ARG A 55 -3.36 17.52 12.50
N LYS A 56 -4.30 17.62 13.45
CA LYS A 56 -4.41 16.71 14.58
C LYS A 56 -5.25 15.45 14.28
N LYS A 57 -5.93 15.43 13.15
CA LYS A 57 -6.73 14.28 12.73
C LYS A 57 -5.79 13.14 12.30
N PRO A 58 -6.11 11.89 12.68
CA PRO A 58 -5.29 10.75 12.30
C PRO A 58 -5.17 10.62 10.78
N LEU A 59 -4.00 10.20 10.32
CA LEU A 59 -3.68 10.10 8.90
C LEU A 59 -3.77 8.65 8.42
N ILE A 60 -4.44 8.46 7.28
CA ILE A 60 -4.48 7.17 6.56
C ILE A 60 -3.78 7.33 5.22
N LEU A 61 -2.88 6.40 4.91
CA LEU A 61 -2.24 6.32 3.60
C LEU A 61 -2.79 5.15 2.80
N ASP A 62 -3.25 5.41 1.58
CA ASP A 62 -3.54 4.39 0.57
C ASP A 62 -2.41 4.40 -0.48
N ALA A 63 -1.51 3.45 -0.34
CA ALA A 63 -0.28 3.35 -1.12
C ALA A 63 -0.52 2.59 -2.43
N GLY A 64 -0.50 3.32 -3.55
CA GLY A 64 -0.82 2.78 -4.87
C GLY A 64 -2.32 2.81 -5.17
N CYS A 65 -2.98 3.93 -4.83
CA CYS A 65 -4.44 4.08 -4.89
C CYS A 65 -5.05 3.97 -6.31
N GLY A 66 -4.22 3.89 -7.34
CA GLY A 66 -4.66 3.70 -8.72
C GLY A 66 -5.57 4.83 -9.20
N VAL A 67 -6.82 4.50 -9.53
CA VAL A 67 -7.82 5.46 -10.00
C VAL A 67 -8.54 6.22 -8.87
N GLY A 68 -8.16 6.00 -7.61
CA GLY A 68 -8.65 6.75 -6.46
C GLY A 68 -9.99 6.31 -5.90
N TRP A 69 -10.46 5.07 -6.18
CA TRP A 69 -11.70 4.55 -5.58
C TRP A 69 -11.51 4.14 -4.12
N SER A 70 -10.37 3.52 -3.79
CA SER A 70 -10.08 3.12 -2.41
C SER A 70 -10.00 4.30 -1.45
N PRO A 71 -9.32 5.43 -1.76
CA PRO A 71 -9.37 6.60 -0.89
C PRO A 71 -10.78 7.13 -0.63
N LEU A 72 -11.68 7.09 -1.64
CA LEU A 72 -13.09 7.46 -1.45
C LEU A 72 -13.78 6.56 -0.43
N ASN A 73 -13.65 5.25 -0.60
CA ASN A 73 -14.27 4.26 0.29
C ASN A 73 -13.69 4.32 1.72
N ILE A 74 -12.36 4.51 1.83
CA ILE A 74 -11.66 4.66 3.10
C ILE A 74 -12.14 5.95 3.79
N ALA A 75 -12.18 7.07 3.09
CA ALA A 75 -12.61 8.35 3.65
C ALA A 75 -14.07 8.31 4.16
N ALA A 76 -14.95 7.62 3.44
CA ALA A 76 -16.33 7.40 3.88
C ALA A 76 -16.41 6.53 5.14
N SER A 77 -15.52 5.53 5.26
CA SER A 77 -15.47 4.62 6.43
C SER A 77 -14.81 5.26 7.66
N TYR A 78 -13.96 6.26 7.46
CA TYR A 78 -13.19 6.94 8.51
C TYR A 78 -13.37 8.48 8.44
N PRO A 79 -14.56 9.01 8.75
CA PRO A 79 -14.86 10.43 8.57
C PRO A 79 -14.01 11.36 9.45
N ASP A 80 -13.47 10.85 10.57
CA ASP A 80 -12.59 11.59 11.47
C ASP A 80 -11.10 11.51 11.12
N HIS A 81 -10.74 10.80 10.06
CA HIS A 81 -9.37 10.66 9.58
C HIS A 81 -9.19 11.43 8.27
N PHE A 82 -7.95 11.83 8.01
CA PHE A 82 -7.57 12.35 6.69
C PHE A 82 -6.93 11.24 5.86
N VAL A 83 -7.35 11.10 4.61
CA VAL A 83 -6.89 10.03 3.71
C VAL A 83 -6.04 10.62 2.60
N ILE A 84 -4.82 10.13 2.45
CA ILE A 84 -3.95 10.45 1.32
C ILE A 84 -3.85 9.22 0.42
N GLY A 85 -4.40 9.31 -0.78
CA GLY A 85 -4.19 8.33 -1.84
C GLY A 85 -3.00 8.73 -2.71
N VAL A 86 -1.99 7.87 -2.82
CA VAL A 86 -0.79 8.13 -3.63
C VAL A 86 -0.70 7.14 -4.78
N ASP A 87 -0.52 7.64 -6.00
CA ASP A 87 -0.14 6.83 -7.17
C ASP A 87 0.82 7.61 -8.07
N GLN A 88 1.76 6.92 -8.72
CA GLN A 88 2.72 7.57 -9.62
C GLN A 88 2.13 7.90 -11.00
N SER A 89 1.00 7.28 -11.38
CA SER A 89 0.41 7.38 -12.70
C SER A 89 -0.62 8.51 -12.78
N ILE A 90 -0.28 9.58 -13.49
CA ILE A 90 -1.22 10.67 -13.75
C ILE A 90 -2.46 10.17 -14.51
N ASP A 91 -2.28 9.23 -15.46
CA ASP A 91 -3.39 8.66 -16.22
C ASP A 91 -4.42 7.95 -15.34
N ARG A 92 -3.95 7.27 -14.27
CA ARG A 92 -4.87 6.63 -13.32
C ARG A 92 -5.58 7.67 -12.47
N LEU A 93 -4.83 8.61 -11.92
CA LEU A 93 -5.38 9.66 -11.05
C LEU A 93 -6.37 10.59 -11.77
N SER A 94 -6.21 10.81 -13.08
CA SER A 94 -7.10 11.65 -13.89
C SER A 94 -8.41 10.95 -14.30
N ARG A 95 -8.51 9.63 -14.17
CA ARG A 95 -9.73 8.91 -14.54
C ARG A 95 -10.90 9.31 -13.65
N GLY A 96 -12.10 9.33 -14.25
CA GLY A 96 -13.32 9.68 -13.54
C GLY A 96 -13.59 8.77 -12.34
N LYS A 97 -14.01 9.37 -11.25
CA LYS A 97 -14.41 8.71 -10.02
C LYS A 97 -15.93 8.65 -9.93
N PRO A 98 -16.48 7.69 -9.18
CA PRO A 98 -17.94 7.55 -9.06
C PRO A 98 -18.60 8.74 -8.35
N VAL A 99 -17.84 9.44 -7.49
CA VAL A 99 -18.27 10.63 -6.76
C VAL A 99 -17.07 11.58 -6.59
N GLU A 100 -17.33 12.83 -6.21
CA GLU A 100 -16.29 13.77 -5.84
C GLU A 100 -15.51 13.33 -4.61
N LEU A 101 -14.24 13.74 -4.52
CA LEU A 101 -13.44 13.50 -3.33
C LEU A 101 -14.02 14.25 -2.14
N PRO A 102 -14.25 13.60 -0.99
CA PRO A 102 -14.70 14.27 0.20
C PRO A 102 -13.60 15.16 0.79
N ALA A 103 -13.98 16.12 1.64
CA ALA A 103 -13.02 17.06 2.25
C ALA A 103 -11.90 16.40 3.06
N ASN A 104 -12.13 15.16 3.55
CA ASN A 104 -11.14 14.39 4.29
C ASN A 104 -10.29 13.47 3.40
N ALA A 105 -10.19 13.72 2.09
CA ALA A 105 -9.34 12.92 1.20
C ALA A 105 -8.63 13.80 0.16
N VAL A 106 -7.42 13.38 -0.20
CA VAL A 106 -6.65 13.96 -1.30
C VAL A 106 -5.97 12.87 -2.13
N LEU A 107 -5.86 13.08 -3.45
CA LEU A 107 -5.09 12.23 -4.34
C LEU A 107 -3.82 12.96 -4.75
N ILE A 108 -2.70 12.29 -4.60
CA ILE A 108 -1.36 12.84 -4.82
C ILE A 108 -0.61 11.99 -5.86
N ARG A 109 -0.03 12.65 -6.86
CA ARG A 109 0.89 12.02 -7.78
C ARG A 109 2.30 12.03 -7.19
N ALA A 110 2.81 10.89 -6.75
CA ALA A 110 4.18 10.76 -6.27
C ALA A 110 4.71 9.33 -6.43
N ASP A 111 6.04 9.17 -6.37
CA ASP A 111 6.68 7.88 -6.18
C ASP A 111 6.55 7.50 -4.69
N LEU A 112 6.00 6.32 -4.43
CA LEU A 112 5.79 5.81 -3.07
C LEU A 112 7.10 5.64 -2.29
N VAL A 113 8.19 5.27 -2.96
CA VAL A 113 9.51 5.12 -2.32
C VAL A 113 9.95 6.42 -1.66
N ASP A 114 9.77 7.53 -2.36
CA ASP A 114 10.10 8.86 -1.85
C ASP A 114 9.04 9.36 -0.85
N PHE A 115 7.76 9.09 -1.12
CA PHE A 115 6.67 9.57 -0.28
C PHE A 115 6.70 8.95 1.13
N TRP A 116 6.92 7.63 1.25
CA TRP A 116 7.11 6.97 2.55
C TRP A 116 8.30 7.55 3.32
N ARG A 117 9.42 7.79 2.64
CA ARG A 117 10.61 8.36 3.27
C ARG A 117 10.36 9.80 3.74
N LEU A 118 9.65 10.61 2.95
CA LEU A 118 9.27 11.96 3.34
C LEU A 118 8.34 11.96 4.57
N LEU A 119 7.41 11.03 4.67
CA LEU A 119 6.60 10.87 5.88
C LEU A 119 7.48 10.58 7.09
N ALA A 120 8.38 9.59 7.00
CA ALA A 120 9.28 9.21 8.08
C ALA A 120 10.28 10.34 8.45
N GLU A 121 10.92 10.99 7.47
CA GLU A 121 11.84 12.11 7.66
C GLU A 121 11.17 13.31 8.38
N ASN A 122 9.84 13.44 8.27
CA ASN A 122 9.07 14.49 8.95
C ASN A 122 8.37 14.00 10.23
N GLY A 123 8.68 12.79 10.71
CA GLY A 123 8.10 12.22 11.93
C GLY A 123 6.58 12.03 11.85
N ILE A 124 6.04 11.77 10.67
CA ILE A 124 4.61 11.54 10.47
C ILE A 124 4.29 10.09 10.72
N HIS A 125 3.44 9.84 11.72
CA HIS A 125 2.90 8.51 12.01
C HIS A 125 1.51 8.36 11.35
N LEU A 126 1.26 7.15 10.84
CA LEU A 126 -0.01 6.78 10.22
C LEU A 126 -0.92 6.10 11.25
N ALA A 127 -2.20 6.38 11.19
CA ALA A 127 -3.19 5.57 11.89
C ALA A 127 -3.42 4.24 11.14
N ARG A 128 -3.41 4.31 9.80
CA ARG A 128 -3.57 3.14 8.92
C ARG A 128 -2.74 3.30 7.65
N HIS A 129 -2.25 2.16 7.17
CA HIS A 129 -1.49 2.07 5.92
C HIS A 129 -2.05 0.93 5.07
N TYR A 130 -2.69 1.28 3.96
CA TYR A 130 -3.23 0.32 3.00
C TYR A 130 -2.28 0.11 1.83
N ASN A 131 -2.05 -1.16 1.47
CA ASN A 131 -1.37 -1.56 0.25
C ASN A 131 -2.23 -2.60 -0.47
N LEU A 132 -3.11 -2.11 -1.36
CA LEU A 132 -4.19 -2.88 -1.95
C LEU A 132 -3.88 -3.28 -3.39
N TYR A 133 -3.76 -4.58 -3.63
CA TYR A 133 -3.54 -5.17 -4.96
C TYR A 133 -2.35 -4.57 -5.71
N PRO A 134 -1.17 -4.48 -5.09
CA PRO A 134 0.04 -4.01 -5.75
C PRO A 134 0.40 -4.89 -6.94
N ASN A 135 1.27 -4.39 -7.83
CA ASN A 135 1.80 -5.21 -8.92
C ASN A 135 2.53 -6.43 -8.33
N PRO A 136 2.11 -7.66 -8.63
CA PRO A 136 2.61 -8.85 -7.96
C PRO A 136 4.03 -9.25 -8.37
N TRP A 137 4.52 -8.82 -9.54
CA TRP A 137 5.83 -9.20 -10.06
C TRP A 137 6.12 -10.71 -9.92
N PRO A 138 5.36 -11.60 -10.60
CA PRO A 138 5.31 -13.02 -10.28
C PRO A 138 6.55 -13.83 -10.68
N LYS A 139 7.50 -13.27 -11.42
CA LYS A 139 8.74 -13.95 -11.76
C LYS A 139 9.65 -14.05 -10.53
N ILE A 140 10.31 -15.19 -10.33
CA ILE A 140 11.22 -15.45 -9.19
C ILE A 140 12.27 -14.33 -9.05
N GLY A 141 12.95 -13.94 -10.13
CA GLY A 141 13.97 -12.88 -10.11
C GLY A 141 13.44 -11.46 -9.85
N HIS A 142 12.14 -11.28 -9.59
CA HIS A 142 11.54 -9.97 -9.34
C HIS A 142 11.29 -9.67 -7.86
N LEU A 143 11.84 -10.44 -6.92
CA LEU A 143 11.63 -10.23 -5.50
C LEU A 143 11.86 -8.76 -5.06
N ALA A 144 12.96 -8.16 -5.49
CA ALA A 144 13.29 -6.77 -5.15
C ALA A 144 12.34 -5.70 -5.75
N ARG A 145 11.42 -6.10 -6.64
CA ARG A 145 10.38 -5.22 -7.19
C ARG A 145 9.08 -5.26 -6.39
N ARG A 146 8.89 -6.30 -5.56
CA ARG A 146 7.78 -6.40 -4.61
C ARG A 146 8.07 -5.51 -3.41
N TRP A 147 7.06 -4.91 -2.81
CA TRP A 147 7.27 -3.97 -1.69
C TRP A 147 8.01 -4.61 -0.53
N GLN A 148 7.65 -5.84 -0.13
CA GLN A 148 8.32 -6.58 0.93
C GLN A 148 9.79 -6.95 0.61
N GLY A 149 10.17 -6.97 -0.65
CA GLY A 149 11.55 -7.18 -1.10
C GLY A 149 12.30 -5.89 -1.46
N HIS A 150 11.63 -4.74 -1.46
CA HIS A 150 12.24 -3.46 -1.82
C HIS A 150 13.00 -2.86 -0.64
N ALA A 151 14.12 -2.17 -0.93
CA ALA A 151 14.98 -1.59 0.10
C ALA A 151 14.32 -0.49 0.95
N VAL A 152 13.20 0.09 0.50
CA VAL A 152 12.41 1.08 1.26
C VAL A 152 11.51 0.43 2.32
N PHE A 153 11.24 -0.87 2.23
CA PHE A 153 10.26 -1.55 3.08
C PHE A 153 10.45 -1.31 4.59
N PRO A 154 11.69 -1.28 5.15
CA PRO A 154 11.89 -1.02 6.58
C PRO A 154 11.33 0.31 7.09
N VAL A 155 11.17 1.30 6.21
CA VAL A 155 10.58 2.61 6.55
C VAL A 155 9.14 2.47 7.07
N TRP A 156 8.41 1.41 6.68
CA TRP A 156 7.04 1.20 7.17
C TRP A 156 6.96 1.09 8.70
N ARG A 157 8.02 0.58 9.36
CA ARG A 157 8.09 0.54 10.82
C ARG A 157 8.09 1.94 11.45
N GLU A 158 8.78 2.89 10.81
CA GLU A 158 8.85 4.28 11.29
C GLU A 158 7.52 5.02 11.10
N LEU A 159 6.71 4.58 10.12
CA LEU A 159 5.39 5.16 9.87
C LEU A 159 4.34 4.68 10.86
N GLY A 160 4.52 3.52 11.48
CA GLY A 160 3.60 2.96 12.47
C GLY A 160 2.21 2.64 11.93
N GLY A 161 1.27 2.45 12.85
CA GLY A 161 -0.14 2.24 12.61
C GLY A 161 -0.52 0.86 12.07
N GLU A 162 -1.81 0.67 11.84
CA GLU A 162 -2.34 -0.60 11.31
C GLU A 162 -2.07 -0.71 9.82
N VAL A 163 -1.18 -1.63 9.45
CA VAL A 163 -0.89 -1.98 8.06
C VAL A 163 -1.85 -3.07 7.60
N GLU A 164 -2.47 -2.88 6.43
CA GLU A 164 -3.27 -3.89 5.75
C GLU A 164 -2.82 -4.05 4.30
N CYS A 165 -2.43 -5.27 3.92
CA CYS A 165 -2.06 -5.62 2.55
C CYS A 165 -3.05 -6.64 1.99
N ARG A 166 -3.50 -6.45 0.73
CA ARG A 166 -4.39 -7.38 0.01
C ARG A 166 -3.84 -7.74 -1.37
N SER A 167 -4.07 -8.98 -1.79
CA SER A 167 -3.74 -9.44 -3.14
C SER A 167 -4.65 -10.61 -3.55
N ASN A 168 -4.80 -10.81 -4.87
CA ASN A 168 -5.35 -12.03 -5.45
C ASN A 168 -4.26 -13.09 -5.71
N TRP A 169 -3.06 -12.90 -5.21
CA TRP A 169 -1.97 -13.86 -5.26
C TRP A 169 -1.50 -14.21 -3.85
N ARG A 170 -1.84 -15.41 -3.40
CA ARG A 170 -1.58 -15.91 -2.06
C ARG A 170 -0.10 -15.76 -1.66
N ILE A 171 0.82 -16.18 -2.53
CA ILE A 171 2.26 -16.12 -2.25
C ILE A 171 2.72 -14.67 -1.96
N TYR A 172 2.17 -13.66 -2.65
CA TYR A 172 2.50 -12.27 -2.35
C TYR A 172 2.15 -11.88 -0.91
N ILE A 173 1.00 -12.34 -0.41
CA ILE A 173 0.56 -12.03 0.96
C ILE A 173 1.33 -12.89 1.99
N GLU A 174 1.66 -14.13 1.69
CA GLU A 174 2.54 -14.95 2.53
C GLU A 174 3.93 -14.33 2.68
N GLU A 175 4.52 -13.84 1.60
CA GLU A 175 5.78 -13.09 1.64
C GLU A 175 5.66 -11.78 2.42
N MET A 176 4.58 -11.03 2.21
CA MET A 176 4.33 -9.78 2.94
C MET A 176 4.16 -10.05 4.44
N ALA A 177 3.39 -11.08 4.81
CA ALA A 177 3.21 -11.49 6.20
C ALA A 177 4.54 -11.88 6.86
N GLN A 178 5.36 -12.68 6.18
CA GLN A 178 6.71 -13.03 6.66
C GLN A 178 7.59 -11.79 6.85
N ALA A 179 7.60 -10.88 5.88
CA ALA A 179 8.40 -9.66 5.96
C ALA A 179 7.90 -8.71 7.07
N LEU A 180 6.59 -8.57 7.25
CA LEU A 180 6.00 -7.80 8.35
C LEU A 180 6.27 -8.45 9.70
N SER A 181 6.31 -9.79 9.80
CA SER A 181 6.71 -10.49 11.03
C SER A 181 8.16 -10.16 11.41
N LEU A 182 9.06 -10.15 10.44
CA LEU A 182 10.47 -9.74 10.67
C LEU A 182 10.59 -8.29 11.09
N LEU A 183 9.78 -7.40 10.50
CA LEU A 183 9.83 -5.97 10.74
C LEU A 183 9.26 -5.60 12.12
N SER A 184 8.14 -6.20 12.51
CA SER A 184 7.41 -5.88 13.75
C SER A 184 7.85 -6.70 14.96
N GLY A 185 8.43 -7.89 14.73
CA GLY A 185 8.65 -8.89 15.78
C GLY A 185 7.39 -9.64 16.22
N GLN A 186 6.24 -9.39 15.56
CA GLN A 186 4.95 -10.04 15.83
C GLN A 186 4.72 -11.19 14.86
N SER A 187 3.86 -12.14 15.22
CA SER A 187 3.40 -13.18 14.28
C SER A 187 2.33 -12.60 13.36
N VAL A 188 2.65 -12.46 12.09
CA VAL A 188 1.70 -12.01 11.04
C VAL A 188 1.42 -13.18 10.11
N VAL A 189 0.15 -13.39 9.78
CA VAL A 189 -0.28 -14.49 8.93
C VAL A 189 -1.02 -14.00 7.69
N ALA A 190 -0.90 -14.75 6.61
CA ALA A 190 -1.73 -14.59 5.43
C ALA A 190 -3.07 -15.31 5.67
N GLU A 191 -4.17 -14.60 5.47
CA GLU A 191 -5.51 -15.17 5.65
C GLU A 191 -6.37 -14.96 4.40
N PRO A 192 -7.29 -15.89 4.09
CA PRO A 192 -8.30 -15.65 3.06
C PRO A 192 -9.12 -14.40 3.40
N TYR A 193 -9.47 -13.64 2.36
CA TYR A 193 -10.24 -12.42 2.50
C TYR A 193 -11.52 -12.50 1.68
N VAL A 194 -12.66 -12.30 2.34
CA VAL A 194 -13.98 -12.27 1.70
C VAL A 194 -14.62 -10.92 1.98
N THR A 195 -15.23 -10.32 0.97
CA THR A 195 -15.96 -9.06 1.09
C THR A 195 -17.11 -8.99 0.10
N GLU A 196 -18.21 -8.42 0.53
CA GLU A 196 -19.33 -8.03 -0.34
C GLU A 196 -19.20 -6.58 -0.83
N LEU A 197 -18.35 -5.78 -0.17
CA LEU A 197 -18.12 -4.36 -0.45
C LEU A 197 -16.68 -4.13 -0.93
N PRO A 198 -16.39 -4.35 -2.20
CA PRO A 198 -15.04 -4.18 -2.72
C PRO A 198 -14.59 -2.73 -2.66
N MET A 199 -13.41 -2.50 -2.07
CA MET A 199 -12.82 -1.17 -1.90
C MET A 199 -12.20 -0.62 -3.18
N THR A 200 -11.71 -1.49 -4.07
CA THR A 200 -11.02 -1.11 -5.30
C THR A 200 -11.68 -1.69 -6.54
N PRO A 201 -11.51 -1.08 -7.73
CA PRO A 201 -11.94 -1.70 -8.98
C PRO A 201 -11.28 -3.05 -9.26
N PHE A 202 -10.04 -3.24 -8.81
CA PHE A 202 -9.33 -4.52 -8.93
C PHE A 202 -9.97 -5.60 -8.07
N GLU A 203 -10.31 -5.30 -6.82
CA GLU A 203 -11.00 -6.22 -5.92
C GLU A 203 -12.33 -6.66 -6.52
N LYS A 204 -13.15 -5.70 -6.99
CA LYS A 204 -14.41 -5.96 -7.69
C LYS A 204 -14.21 -6.87 -8.92
N LYS A 205 -13.18 -6.58 -9.72
CA LYS A 205 -12.85 -7.36 -10.92
C LYS A 205 -12.41 -8.77 -10.58
N TYR A 206 -11.56 -8.94 -9.56
CA TYR A 206 -11.05 -10.25 -9.14
C TYR A 206 -12.17 -11.13 -8.58
N LEU A 207 -13.03 -10.59 -7.72
CA LEU A 207 -14.22 -11.28 -7.22
C LEU A 207 -15.13 -11.74 -8.36
N ALA A 208 -15.44 -10.84 -9.31
CA ALA A 208 -16.25 -11.17 -10.48
C ALA A 208 -15.58 -12.21 -11.41
N SER A 209 -14.28 -12.43 -11.31
CA SER A 209 -13.51 -13.40 -12.07
C SER A 209 -13.26 -14.73 -11.30
N GLY A 210 -13.82 -14.88 -10.08
CA GLY A 210 -13.68 -16.07 -9.27
C GLY A 210 -12.29 -16.25 -8.63
N HIS A 211 -11.52 -15.14 -8.48
CA HIS A 211 -10.25 -15.20 -7.76
C HIS A 211 -10.48 -15.29 -6.26
N GLU A 212 -9.67 -16.10 -5.59
CA GLU A 212 -9.48 -15.98 -4.15
C GLU A 212 -8.73 -14.70 -3.82
N LEU A 213 -9.13 -14.03 -2.74
CA LEU A 213 -8.44 -12.86 -2.22
C LEU A 213 -7.78 -13.21 -0.91
N TRP A 214 -6.63 -12.60 -0.66
CA TRP A 214 -5.81 -12.82 0.52
C TRP A 214 -5.44 -11.49 1.14
N ARG A 215 -5.29 -11.46 2.46
CA ARG A 215 -4.77 -10.31 3.19
C ARG A 215 -3.83 -10.72 4.32
N CYS A 216 -3.03 -9.76 4.77
CA CYS A 216 -2.36 -9.79 6.07
C CYS A 216 -2.48 -8.42 6.73
N ARG A 217 -2.44 -8.40 8.07
CA ARG A 217 -2.54 -7.18 8.89
C ARG A 217 -1.58 -7.25 10.06
N VAL A 218 -1.07 -6.08 10.46
CA VAL A 218 -0.26 -5.89 11.66
C VAL A 218 -0.35 -4.46 12.12
N ASP A 219 -0.32 -4.23 13.42
CA ASP A 219 -0.12 -2.92 14.01
C ASP A 219 1.38 -2.73 14.27
N LEU A 220 1.96 -1.69 13.71
CA LEU A 220 3.39 -1.36 13.85
C LEU A 220 3.68 -0.37 15.00
N GLY A 221 2.64 0.07 15.72
CA GLY A 221 2.74 0.99 16.85
C GLY A 221 2.52 2.45 16.52
#